data_347204b5292ba13f7425c082ebf1f3bf
#
_entry.id   347204b5292ba13f7425c082ebf1f3bf
#
_cell.length_a   1.000
_cell.length_b   1.000
_cell.length_c   1.000
_cell.angle_alpha   90.00
_cell.angle_beta   90.00
_cell.angle_gamma   90.00
#
_symmetry.space_group_name_H-M   'P 1'
#
loop_
_entity.id
_entity.type
_entity.pdbx_description
1 polymer ?
#
loop_
_entity_poly.entity_id
_entity_poly.type
_entity_poly.pdbx_seq_one_letter_code
_entity_poly.pdbx_strand_id
1 'polypeptide(L)'
;MKDEKKDEKKDEKDAKAPKSEQTRTLILETALRLFQERGYDKTTMRAIAQEAGVSVGNAYYYFSSKEHLVQGFYDRIAAEHRAAVRPVLDTETDLQVRLTGVLLAWLDIAAPYHEFAAQFFKNAADPESPLSPFSPESEPARDAAISVHREVLAGSKAKVADELVGILPELMWLSQMGLVLYWVFDRSEGSERSRRLAERGARLTTRGVSLSRFRVLRPLVREVHELFTDFLPGMAEAASARKRS
;
A
#
# COMPACT_ATOMS: atom_id res chain seq x y z
N MET A 1 5.37 -50.04 21.27
CA MET A 1 4.11 -49.30 21.10
C MET A 1 3.89 -48.25 22.21
N LYS A 2 4.99 -47.53 22.56
CA LYS A 2 4.95 -46.45 23.57
C LYS A 2 5.79 -45.21 23.17
N ASP A 3 6.48 -45.22 22.03
CA ASP A 3 7.33 -44.14 21.58
C ASP A 3 6.72 -43.29 20.44
N GLU A 4 5.70 -43.77 19.75
CA GLU A 4 5.06 -43.00 18.65
C GLU A 4 4.13 -41.85 19.08
N LYS A 5 3.69 -41.78 20.34
CA LYS A 5 2.82 -40.73 20.86
C LYS A 5 3.55 -39.47 21.39
N LYS A 6 4.89 -39.46 21.34
CA LYS A 6 5.68 -38.33 21.86
C LYS A 6 6.08 -37.33 20.77
N ASP A 7 6.11 -37.76 19.52
CA ASP A 7 6.47 -36.91 18.38
C ASP A 7 5.30 -36.09 17.82
N GLU A 8 4.06 -36.61 17.88
CA GLU A 8 2.88 -35.83 17.42
C GLU A 8 2.53 -34.59 18.28
N LYS A 9 3.05 -34.49 19.52
CA LYS A 9 2.80 -33.32 20.38
C LYS A 9 3.86 -32.21 20.23
N LYS A 10 4.89 -32.43 19.43
CA LYS A 10 5.97 -31.46 19.22
C LYS A 10 5.72 -30.55 18.02
N ASP A 11 4.96 -31.01 17.04
CA ASP A 11 4.67 -30.26 15.80
C ASP A 11 3.49 -29.28 15.91
N GLU A 12 2.68 -29.36 16.96
CA GLU A 12 1.55 -28.45 17.21
C GLU A 12 1.93 -27.16 17.97
N LYS A 13 3.22 -26.97 18.27
CA LYS A 13 3.74 -25.84 19.07
C LYS A 13 4.30 -24.69 18.26
N ASP A 14 4.32 -24.82 16.93
CA ASP A 14 5.05 -23.91 16.02
C ASP A 14 4.19 -23.04 15.15
N ALA A 15 3.20 -22.31 15.69
CA ALA A 15 2.58 -21.20 14.93
C ALA A 15 1.82 -20.20 15.79
N LYS A 16 2.17 -20.00 17.04
CA LYS A 16 1.57 -18.90 17.79
C LYS A 16 2.53 -17.73 17.81
N ALA A 17 2.14 -16.63 17.11
CA ALA A 17 2.91 -15.38 17.12
C ALA A 17 3.33 -15.01 18.55
N PRO A 18 4.51 -14.42 18.76
CA PRO A 18 4.96 -13.99 20.07
C PRO A 18 3.88 -13.20 20.81
N LYS A 19 3.75 -13.36 22.12
CA LYS A 19 2.71 -12.71 22.92
C LYS A 19 2.68 -11.19 22.72
N SER A 20 3.85 -10.59 22.46
CA SER A 20 3.98 -9.17 22.12
C SER A 20 3.28 -8.82 20.80
N GLU A 21 3.46 -9.64 19.77
CA GLU A 21 2.82 -9.47 18.47
C GLU A 21 1.30 -9.62 18.54
N GLN A 22 0.83 -10.61 19.30
CA GLN A 22 -0.60 -10.80 19.55
C GLN A 22 -1.23 -9.59 20.24
N THR A 23 -0.54 -9.02 21.23
CA THR A 23 -1.02 -7.81 21.93
C THR A 23 -1.02 -6.60 21.00
N ARG A 24 0.02 -6.42 20.19
CA ARG A 24 0.10 -5.34 19.18
C ARG A 24 -1.06 -5.44 18.19
N THR A 25 -1.31 -6.62 17.66
CA THR A 25 -2.41 -6.89 16.72
C THR A 25 -3.77 -6.60 17.37
N LEU A 26 -4.00 -7.09 18.60
CA LEU A 26 -5.23 -6.86 19.34
C LEU A 26 -5.52 -5.36 19.53
N ILE A 27 -4.51 -4.56 19.91
CA ILE A 27 -4.67 -3.11 20.07
C ILE A 27 -5.03 -2.45 18.74
N LEU A 28 -4.35 -2.84 17.66
CA LEU A 28 -4.61 -2.31 16.32
C LEU A 28 -6.02 -2.63 15.84
N GLU A 29 -6.46 -3.88 15.94
CA GLU A 29 -7.80 -4.30 15.53
C GLU A 29 -8.89 -3.61 16.34
N THR A 30 -8.68 -3.49 17.66
CA THR A 30 -9.59 -2.76 18.53
C THR A 30 -9.69 -1.29 18.13
N ALA A 31 -8.56 -0.65 17.80
CA ALA A 31 -8.53 0.73 17.35
C ALA A 31 -9.30 0.92 16.04
N LEU A 32 -9.07 0.05 15.04
CA LEU A 32 -9.76 0.11 13.76
C LEU A 32 -11.27 -0.06 13.92
N ARG A 33 -11.71 -1.00 14.73
CA ARG A 33 -13.12 -1.19 15.05
C ARG A 33 -13.71 0.06 15.69
N LEU A 34 -13.05 0.64 16.70
CA LEU A 34 -13.51 1.86 17.35
C LEU A 34 -13.53 3.07 16.42
N PHE A 35 -12.58 3.17 15.48
CA PHE A 35 -12.60 4.20 14.43
C PHE A 35 -13.80 4.03 13.49
N GLN A 36 -14.18 2.80 13.16
CA GLN A 36 -15.40 2.53 12.38
C GLN A 36 -16.68 2.89 13.15
N GLU A 37 -16.79 2.49 14.40
CA GLU A 37 -18.00 2.66 15.22
C GLU A 37 -18.22 4.12 15.67
N ARG A 38 -17.14 4.81 16.06
CA ARG A 38 -17.23 6.10 16.78
C ARG A 38 -16.60 7.25 16.01
N GLY A 39 -15.86 6.96 14.95
CA GLY A 39 -15.04 7.90 14.20
C GLY A 39 -13.65 8.10 14.81
N TYR A 40 -12.69 8.47 13.95
CA TYR A 40 -11.30 8.70 14.31
C TYR A 40 -11.14 9.77 15.41
N ASP A 41 -11.78 10.93 15.24
CA ASP A 41 -11.62 12.08 16.13
C ASP A 41 -12.13 11.80 17.56
N LYS A 42 -13.23 11.05 17.69
CA LYS A 42 -13.86 10.72 18.96
C LYS A 42 -13.21 9.55 19.68
N THR A 43 -12.34 8.81 19.04
CA THR A 43 -11.64 7.66 19.63
C THR A 43 -10.35 8.10 20.29
N THR A 44 -10.10 7.68 21.52
CA THR A 44 -8.89 8.01 22.29
C THR A 44 -8.05 6.78 22.58
N MET A 45 -6.75 6.93 22.79
CA MET A 45 -5.84 5.85 23.20
C MET A 45 -6.32 5.17 24.49
N ARG A 46 -6.92 5.91 25.43
CA ARG A 46 -7.50 5.36 26.66
C ARG A 46 -8.69 4.45 26.38
N ALA A 47 -9.59 4.86 25.48
CA ALA A 47 -10.75 4.04 25.08
C ALA A 47 -10.29 2.76 24.36
N ILE A 48 -9.28 2.86 23.51
CA ILE A 48 -8.68 1.71 22.80
C ILE A 48 -8.07 0.73 23.82
N ALA A 49 -7.27 1.21 24.77
CA ALA A 49 -6.65 0.38 25.80
C ALA A 49 -7.69 -0.35 26.64
N GLN A 50 -8.72 0.38 27.10
CA GLN A 50 -9.82 -0.18 27.87
C GLN A 50 -10.56 -1.29 27.12
N GLU A 51 -10.89 -1.04 25.86
CA GLU A 51 -11.62 -1.98 25.00
C GLU A 51 -10.78 -3.20 24.64
N ALA A 52 -9.47 -3.02 24.45
CA ALA A 52 -8.51 -4.10 24.20
C ALA A 52 -8.15 -4.90 25.47
N GLY A 53 -8.63 -4.48 26.65
CA GLY A 53 -8.29 -5.14 27.92
C GLY A 53 -6.83 -5.00 28.34
N VAL A 54 -6.14 -3.93 27.92
CA VAL A 54 -4.74 -3.65 28.26
C VAL A 54 -4.63 -2.37 29.09
N SER A 55 -3.52 -2.20 29.81
CA SER A 55 -3.25 -0.92 30.47
C SER A 55 -3.01 0.19 29.44
N VAL A 56 -3.33 1.43 29.80
CA VAL A 56 -3.07 2.61 28.94
C VAL A 56 -1.57 2.72 28.63
N GLY A 57 -0.70 2.48 29.62
CA GLY A 57 0.75 2.47 29.40
C GLY A 57 1.20 1.40 28.40
N ASN A 58 0.55 0.22 28.41
CA ASN A 58 0.84 -0.83 27.47
C ASN A 58 0.40 -0.46 26.05
N ALA A 59 -0.75 0.21 25.88
CA ALA A 59 -1.18 0.70 24.58
C ALA A 59 -0.19 1.74 24.01
N TYR A 60 0.28 2.67 24.83
CA TYR A 60 1.30 3.65 24.44
C TYR A 60 2.68 3.04 24.20
N TYR A 61 3.02 1.92 24.80
CA TYR A 61 4.25 1.18 24.51
C TYR A 61 4.27 0.65 23.07
N TYR A 62 3.14 0.13 22.58
CA TYR A 62 3.04 -0.39 21.21
C TYR A 62 2.79 0.69 20.17
N PHE A 63 2.00 1.69 20.48
CA PHE A 63 1.62 2.78 19.59
C PHE A 63 1.64 4.10 20.35
N SER A 64 2.62 4.94 20.06
CA SER A 64 2.82 6.19 20.79
C SER A 64 1.70 7.22 20.57
N SER A 65 0.89 7.05 19.53
CA SER A 65 -0.21 7.94 19.18
C SER A 65 -1.28 7.24 18.32
N LYS A 66 -2.39 7.92 18.02
CA LYS A 66 -3.40 7.42 17.07
C LYS A 66 -2.87 7.36 15.64
N GLU A 67 -2.00 8.29 15.28
CA GLU A 67 -1.34 8.33 13.98
C GLU A 67 -0.46 7.07 13.79
N HIS A 68 0.27 6.65 14.82
CA HIS A 68 1.02 5.39 14.80
C HIS A 68 0.14 4.15 14.63
N LEU A 69 -1.09 4.17 15.18
CA LEU A 69 -2.07 3.10 14.92
C LEU A 69 -2.47 3.06 13.44
N VAL A 70 -2.71 4.23 12.83
CA VAL A 70 -3.05 4.29 11.40
C VAL A 70 -1.86 3.86 10.54
N GLN A 71 -0.64 4.23 10.90
CA GLN A 71 0.55 3.72 10.21
C GLN A 71 0.70 2.21 10.35
N GLY A 72 0.48 1.66 11.54
CA GLY A 72 0.43 0.22 11.73
C GLY A 72 -0.66 -0.47 10.88
N PHE A 73 -1.75 0.22 10.61
CA PHE A 73 -2.77 -0.24 9.66
C PHE A 73 -2.25 -0.20 8.21
N TYR A 74 -1.57 0.86 7.79
CA TYR A 74 -0.96 0.93 6.45
C TYR A 74 0.08 -0.18 6.25
N ASP A 75 0.93 -0.44 7.24
CA ASP A 75 1.91 -1.54 7.21
C ASP A 75 1.21 -2.90 7.01
N ARG A 76 0.09 -3.12 7.72
CA ARG A 76 -0.69 -4.35 7.59
C ARG A 76 -1.30 -4.49 6.19
N ILE A 77 -1.95 -3.44 5.68
CA ILE A 77 -2.49 -3.44 4.30
C ILE A 77 -1.38 -3.70 3.28
N ALA A 78 -0.21 -3.09 3.45
CA ALA A 78 0.92 -3.31 2.56
C ALA A 78 1.42 -4.77 2.60
N ALA A 79 1.48 -5.39 3.79
CA ALA A 79 1.89 -6.79 3.94
C ALA A 79 0.85 -7.75 3.33
N GLU A 80 -0.45 -7.55 3.61
CA GLU A 80 -1.54 -8.33 3.04
C GLU A 80 -1.57 -8.20 1.51
N HIS A 81 -1.41 -6.98 0.99
CA HIS A 81 -1.35 -6.71 -0.44
C HIS A 81 -0.17 -7.43 -1.10
N ARG A 82 1.02 -7.35 -0.51
CA ARG A 82 2.20 -8.06 -1.01
C ARG A 82 1.98 -9.57 -1.07
N ALA A 83 1.32 -10.15 -0.07
CA ALA A 83 0.97 -11.58 -0.07
C ALA A 83 -0.07 -11.92 -1.15
N ALA A 84 -1.12 -11.11 -1.26
CA ALA A 84 -2.22 -11.35 -2.21
C ALA A 84 -1.79 -11.24 -3.68
N VAL A 85 -0.79 -10.42 -4.00
CA VAL A 85 -0.32 -10.26 -5.38
C VAL A 85 0.69 -11.31 -5.84
N ARG A 86 1.26 -12.12 -4.92
CA ARG A 86 2.23 -13.16 -5.27
C ARG A 86 1.76 -14.09 -6.38
N PRO A 87 0.55 -14.69 -6.31
CA PRO A 87 0.12 -15.64 -7.34
C PRO A 87 0.14 -15.04 -8.76
N VAL A 88 -0.35 -13.81 -8.93
CA VAL A 88 -0.35 -13.15 -10.25
C VAL A 88 1.06 -12.71 -10.68
N LEU A 89 1.89 -12.26 -9.74
CA LEU A 89 3.26 -11.83 -10.07
C LEU A 89 4.19 -13.00 -10.37
N ASP A 90 3.94 -14.17 -9.82
CA ASP A 90 4.79 -15.35 -10.03
C ASP A 90 4.42 -16.11 -11.32
N THR A 91 3.18 -16.00 -11.78
CA THR A 91 2.68 -16.77 -12.93
C THR A 91 2.54 -15.94 -14.22
N GLU A 92 2.14 -14.69 -14.10
CA GLU A 92 1.81 -13.86 -15.26
C GLU A 92 3.03 -13.07 -15.78
N THR A 93 3.08 -12.88 -17.09
CA THR A 93 4.14 -12.07 -17.75
C THR A 93 3.59 -10.92 -18.58
N ASP A 94 2.27 -10.86 -18.76
CA ASP A 94 1.62 -9.72 -19.41
C ASP A 94 1.51 -8.54 -18.47
N LEU A 95 2.02 -7.37 -18.85
CA LEU A 95 2.04 -6.17 -18.02
C LEU A 95 0.64 -5.73 -17.59
N GLN A 96 -0.35 -5.81 -18.50
CA GLN A 96 -1.71 -5.40 -18.18
C GLN A 96 -2.33 -6.32 -17.13
N VAL A 97 -2.17 -7.64 -17.28
CA VAL A 97 -2.69 -8.64 -16.34
C VAL A 97 -2.05 -8.46 -14.96
N ARG A 98 -0.74 -8.31 -14.89
CA ARG A 98 0.01 -8.08 -13.65
C ARG A 98 -0.47 -6.81 -12.94
N LEU A 99 -0.51 -5.69 -13.65
CA LEU A 99 -0.93 -4.41 -13.08
C LEU A 99 -2.40 -4.44 -12.64
N THR A 100 -3.29 -5.00 -13.46
CA THR A 100 -4.71 -5.16 -13.10
C THR A 100 -4.86 -5.99 -11.83
N GLY A 101 -4.17 -7.13 -11.74
CA GLY A 101 -4.20 -8.00 -10.56
C GLY A 101 -3.74 -7.29 -9.30
N VAL A 102 -2.67 -6.51 -9.37
CA VAL A 102 -2.17 -5.70 -8.25
C VAL A 102 -3.20 -4.66 -7.79
N LEU A 103 -3.80 -3.91 -8.71
CA LEU A 103 -4.78 -2.87 -8.38
C LEU A 103 -6.08 -3.45 -7.81
N LEU A 104 -6.57 -4.57 -8.37
CA LEU A 104 -7.78 -5.24 -7.88
C LEU A 104 -7.56 -5.88 -6.51
N ALA A 105 -6.41 -6.53 -6.28
CA ALA A 105 -6.06 -7.09 -4.98
C ALA A 105 -6.05 -6.01 -3.88
N TRP A 106 -5.55 -4.81 -4.20
CA TRP A 106 -5.60 -3.69 -3.26
C TRP A 106 -7.03 -3.29 -2.93
N LEU A 107 -7.92 -3.18 -3.93
CA LEU A 107 -9.33 -2.86 -3.72
C LEU A 107 -10.06 -3.92 -2.88
N ASP A 108 -9.74 -5.20 -3.07
CA ASP A 108 -10.32 -6.30 -2.29
C ASP A 108 -9.93 -6.22 -0.81
N ILE A 109 -8.65 -5.96 -0.53
CA ILE A 109 -8.13 -5.83 0.83
C ILE A 109 -8.68 -4.57 1.52
N ALA A 110 -8.81 -3.47 0.78
CA ALA A 110 -9.31 -2.22 1.31
C ALA A 110 -10.84 -2.19 1.50
N ALA A 111 -11.59 -3.05 0.78
CA ALA A 111 -13.05 -3.05 0.76
C ALA A 111 -13.73 -3.02 2.15
N PRO A 112 -13.28 -3.79 3.17
CA PRO A 112 -13.87 -3.75 4.52
C PRO A 112 -13.78 -2.39 5.20
N TYR A 113 -12.89 -1.51 4.74
CA TYR A 113 -12.60 -0.22 5.35
C TYR A 113 -13.20 0.96 4.59
N HIS A 114 -13.96 0.70 3.53
CA HIS A 114 -14.46 1.72 2.60
C HIS A 114 -15.31 2.80 3.29
N GLU A 115 -16.22 2.41 4.19
CA GLU A 115 -17.14 3.35 4.82
C GLU A 115 -16.44 4.43 5.67
N PHE A 116 -15.31 4.10 6.28
CA PHE A 116 -14.57 5.06 7.09
C PHE A 116 -13.28 5.59 6.43
N ALA A 117 -12.94 5.10 5.24
CA ALA A 117 -11.76 5.52 4.49
C ALA A 117 -11.72 7.04 4.25
N ALA A 118 -12.88 7.68 4.09
CA ALA A 118 -12.98 9.14 3.93
C ALA A 118 -12.46 9.91 5.16
N GLN A 119 -12.56 9.35 6.37
CA GLN A 119 -12.03 9.97 7.58
C GLN A 119 -10.50 9.92 7.61
N PHE A 120 -9.92 8.80 7.19
CA PHE A 120 -8.46 8.70 7.03
C PHE A 120 -7.94 9.60 5.92
N PHE A 121 -8.66 9.62 4.79
CA PHE A 121 -8.29 10.47 3.67
C PHE A 121 -8.25 11.95 4.04
N LYS A 122 -9.21 12.42 4.85
CA LYS A 122 -9.21 13.81 5.35
C LYS A 122 -7.93 14.14 6.12
N ASN A 123 -7.46 13.23 6.99
CA ASN A 123 -6.23 13.42 7.76
C ASN A 123 -4.97 13.26 6.86
N ALA A 124 -5.00 12.33 5.92
CA ALA A 124 -3.89 12.09 4.99
C ALA A 124 -3.73 13.21 3.93
N ALA A 125 -4.77 14.00 3.67
CA ALA A 125 -4.73 15.12 2.75
C ALA A 125 -4.09 16.39 3.35
N ASP A 126 -3.92 16.44 4.67
CA ASP A 126 -3.19 17.52 5.33
C ASP A 126 -1.68 17.34 5.08
N PRO A 127 -0.99 18.32 4.47
CA PRO A 127 0.45 18.25 4.21
C PRO A 127 1.31 18.05 5.46
N GLU A 128 0.87 18.60 6.60
CA GLU A 128 1.58 18.50 7.88
C GLU A 128 1.26 17.19 8.64
N SER A 129 0.33 16.38 8.12
CA SER A 129 -0.04 15.12 8.76
C SER A 129 1.04 14.05 8.55
N PRO A 130 1.46 13.34 9.60
CA PRO A 130 2.32 12.16 9.45
C PRO A 130 1.64 11.03 8.67
N LEU A 131 0.33 11.12 8.46
CA LEU A 131 -0.46 10.16 7.65
C LEU A 131 -0.49 10.51 6.16
N SER A 132 0.07 11.66 5.76
CA SER A 132 0.20 12.02 4.36
C SER A 132 1.02 10.95 3.62
N PRO A 133 0.59 10.47 2.44
CA PRO A 133 1.39 9.53 1.64
C PRO A 133 2.79 10.08 1.26
N PHE A 134 2.97 11.39 1.37
CA PHE A 134 4.21 12.09 1.05
C PHE A 134 5.04 12.45 2.29
N SER A 135 4.55 12.18 3.51
CA SER A 135 5.29 12.44 4.74
C SER A 135 6.52 11.51 4.87
N PRO A 136 7.55 11.92 5.63
CA PRO A 136 8.67 11.03 5.98
C PRO A 136 8.22 9.78 6.72
N GLU A 137 7.23 9.89 7.61
CA GLU A 137 6.70 8.78 8.40
C GLU A 137 6.04 7.72 7.53
N SER A 138 5.46 8.11 6.39
CA SER A 138 4.83 7.21 5.42
C SER A 138 5.82 6.63 4.39
N GLU A 139 7.10 7.02 4.42
CA GLU A 139 8.12 6.55 3.48
C GLU A 139 8.22 5.01 3.41
N PRO A 140 8.28 4.26 4.53
CA PRO A 140 8.37 2.80 4.46
C PRO A 140 7.17 2.16 3.75
N ALA A 141 5.96 2.63 4.00
CA ALA A 141 4.74 2.12 3.35
C ALA A 141 4.69 2.51 1.86
N ARG A 142 5.11 3.73 1.52
CA ARG A 142 5.26 4.21 0.15
C ARG A 142 6.26 3.37 -0.63
N ASP A 143 7.44 3.13 -0.07
CA ASP A 143 8.49 2.34 -0.71
C ASP A 143 8.07 0.89 -0.91
N ALA A 144 7.36 0.31 0.05
CA ALA A 144 6.78 -1.02 -0.08
C ALA A 144 5.79 -1.09 -1.26
N ALA A 145 4.91 -0.10 -1.40
CA ALA A 145 3.95 -0.02 -2.50
C ALA A 145 4.65 0.17 -3.86
N ILE A 146 5.63 1.08 -3.95
CA ILE A 146 6.44 1.30 -5.16
C ILE A 146 7.21 0.03 -5.53
N SER A 147 7.72 -0.72 -4.53
CA SER A 147 8.42 -1.99 -4.76
C SER A 147 7.53 -3.03 -5.46
N VAL A 148 6.23 -3.10 -5.13
CA VAL A 148 5.27 -3.97 -5.84
C VAL A 148 5.20 -3.57 -7.32
N HIS A 149 5.16 -2.28 -7.65
CA HIS A 149 5.15 -1.82 -9.04
C HIS A 149 6.47 -2.10 -9.78
N ARG A 150 7.61 -2.04 -9.08
CA ARG A 150 8.90 -2.50 -9.64
C ARG A 150 8.85 -3.98 -10.02
N GLU A 151 8.27 -4.81 -9.15
CA GLU A 151 8.08 -6.24 -9.43
C GLU A 151 7.09 -6.48 -10.59
N VAL A 152 6.01 -5.68 -10.70
CA VAL A 152 5.09 -5.72 -11.86
C VAL A 152 5.86 -5.56 -13.16
N LEU A 153 6.76 -4.57 -13.23
CA LEU A 153 7.56 -4.31 -14.43
C LEU A 153 8.64 -5.37 -14.66
N ALA A 154 9.41 -5.70 -13.64
CA ALA A 154 10.55 -6.62 -13.75
C ALA A 154 10.15 -8.02 -14.23
N GLY A 155 8.98 -8.53 -13.81
CA GLY A 155 8.46 -9.83 -14.25
C GLY A 155 7.67 -9.78 -15.56
N SER A 156 7.48 -8.59 -16.16
CA SER A 156 6.72 -8.48 -17.40
C SER A 156 7.60 -8.64 -18.64
N LYS A 157 7.00 -9.06 -19.76
CA LYS A 157 7.64 -9.05 -21.10
C LYS A 157 7.56 -7.69 -21.78
N ALA A 158 7.01 -6.67 -21.13
CA ALA A 158 6.89 -5.34 -21.70
C ALA A 158 8.29 -4.71 -21.87
N LYS A 159 8.50 -4.10 -23.03
CA LYS A 159 9.72 -3.32 -23.29
C LYS A 159 9.41 -1.87 -22.95
N VAL A 160 10.05 -1.35 -21.95
CA VAL A 160 9.93 0.03 -21.48
C VAL A 160 11.02 0.87 -22.14
N ALA A 161 10.74 2.13 -22.48
CA ALA A 161 11.78 3.06 -22.92
C ALA A 161 12.75 3.32 -21.75
N ASP A 162 14.07 3.38 -22.04
CA ASP A 162 15.12 3.49 -21.02
C ASP A 162 14.89 4.70 -20.10
N GLU A 163 14.41 5.80 -20.66
CA GLU A 163 14.11 7.03 -19.93
C GLU A 163 12.99 6.86 -18.88
N LEU A 164 12.08 5.89 -19.07
CA LEU A 164 10.95 5.66 -18.17
C LEU A 164 11.21 4.57 -17.13
N VAL A 165 12.19 3.70 -17.32
CA VAL A 165 12.44 2.54 -16.43
C VAL A 165 12.55 2.97 -14.96
N GLY A 166 13.23 4.09 -14.70
CA GLY A 166 13.48 4.58 -13.35
C GLY A 166 12.26 5.23 -12.69
N ILE A 167 11.38 5.87 -13.46
CA ILE A 167 10.26 6.67 -12.92
C ILE A 167 8.91 5.94 -13.01
N LEU A 168 8.79 4.93 -13.86
CA LEU A 168 7.51 4.28 -14.14
C LEU A 168 6.88 3.60 -12.91
N PRO A 169 7.64 2.95 -11.99
CA PRO A 169 7.07 2.41 -10.75
C PRO A 169 6.39 3.48 -9.89
N GLU A 170 7.00 4.65 -9.77
CA GLU A 170 6.45 5.77 -9.00
C GLU A 170 5.23 6.38 -9.69
N LEU A 171 5.24 6.49 -11.03
CA LEU A 171 4.06 6.91 -11.80
C LEU A 171 2.89 5.92 -11.63
N MET A 172 3.18 4.63 -11.59
CA MET A 172 2.17 3.60 -11.33
C MET A 172 1.62 3.71 -9.91
N TRP A 173 2.49 3.98 -8.92
CA TRP A 173 2.07 4.25 -7.54
C TRP A 173 1.20 5.52 -7.44
N LEU A 174 1.58 6.62 -8.09
CA LEU A 174 0.73 7.83 -8.15
C LEU A 174 -0.62 7.55 -8.79
N SER A 175 -0.64 6.75 -9.86
CA SER A 175 -1.89 6.32 -10.50
C SER A 175 -2.75 5.49 -9.55
N GLN A 176 -2.14 4.64 -8.73
CA GLN A 176 -2.83 3.91 -7.66
C GLN A 176 -3.35 4.87 -6.59
N MET A 177 -2.62 5.92 -6.20
CA MET A 177 -3.13 6.94 -5.26
C MET A 177 -4.36 7.66 -5.85
N GLY A 178 -4.36 7.95 -7.14
CA GLY A 178 -5.55 8.47 -7.84
C GLY A 178 -6.73 7.48 -7.80
N LEU A 179 -6.48 6.19 -7.95
CA LEU A 179 -7.50 5.14 -7.80
C LEU A 179 -8.02 5.08 -6.36
N VAL A 180 -7.14 5.15 -5.35
CA VAL A 180 -7.52 5.18 -3.93
C VAL A 180 -8.43 6.39 -3.65
N LEU A 181 -8.04 7.57 -4.13
CA LEU A 181 -8.83 8.78 -4.00
C LEU A 181 -10.23 8.60 -4.63
N TYR A 182 -10.30 8.08 -5.85
CA TYR A 182 -11.58 7.82 -6.51
C TYR A 182 -12.42 6.81 -5.73
N TRP A 183 -11.79 5.71 -5.26
CA TRP A 183 -12.43 4.65 -4.50
C TRP A 183 -13.07 5.15 -3.20
N VAL A 184 -12.43 6.04 -2.46
CA VAL A 184 -12.99 6.65 -1.24
C VAL A 184 -14.37 7.29 -1.48
N PHE A 185 -14.59 7.84 -2.67
CA PHE A 185 -15.85 8.50 -3.06
C PHE A 185 -16.78 7.62 -3.90
N ASP A 186 -16.36 6.42 -4.28
CA ASP A 186 -17.17 5.50 -5.07
C ASP A 186 -18.32 4.94 -4.23
N ARG A 187 -19.55 5.12 -4.66
CA ARG A 187 -20.78 4.63 -4.02
C ARG A 187 -21.45 3.53 -4.85
N SER A 188 -20.78 3.01 -5.87
CA SER A 188 -21.30 1.89 -6.64
C SER A 188 -21.20 0.59 -5.83
N GLU A 189 -22.13 -0.34 -6.07
CA GLU A 189 -22.14 -1.64 -5.43
C GLU A 189 -20.80 -2.37 -5.67
N GLY A 190 -20.18 -2.91 -4.60
CA GLY A 190 -18.88 -3.58 -4.67
C GLY A 190 -17.75 -2.71 -5.23
N SER A 191 -17.89 -1.36 -5.21
CA SER A 191 -16.94 -0.41 -5.82
C SER A 191 -16.66 -0.71 -7.30
N GLU A 192 -17.70 -1.09 -8.04
CA GLU A 192 -17.57 -1.54 -9.44
C GLU A 192 -16.93 -0.49 -10.35
N ARG A 193 -17.21 0.80 -10.11
CA ARG A 193 -16.60 1.89 -10.90
C ARG A 193 -15.11 1.98 -10.65
N SER A 194 -14.65 1.81 -9.41
CA SER A 194 -13.23 1.78 -9.07
C SER A 194 -12.54 0.56 -9.71
N ARG A 195 -13.17 -0.60 -9.73
CA ARG A 195 -12.66 -1.80 -10.41
C ARG A 195 -12.50 -1.56 -11.91
N ARG A 196 -13.50 -0.99 -12.56
CA ARG A 196 -13.41 -0.61 -13.98
C ARG A 196 -12.32 0.45 -14.23
N LEU A 197 -12.14 1.39 -13.29
CA LEU A 197 -11.06 2.39 -13.37
C LEU A 197 -9.70 1.71 -13.30
N ALA A 198 -9.50 0.76 -12.38
CA ALA A 198 -8.28 -0.03 -12.27
C ALA A 198 -7.95 -0.79 -13.56
N GLU A 199 -8.92 -1.51 -14.13
CA GLU A 199 -8.75 -2.26 -15.39
C GLU A 199 -8.42 -1.36 -16.58
N ARG A 200 -9.16 -0.24 -16.71
CA ARG A 200 -8.94 0.71 -17.81
C ARG A 200 -7.63 1.47 -17.64
N GLY A 201 -7.29 1.83 -16.41
CA GLY A 201 -6.02 2.47 -16.06
C GLY A 201 -4.83 1.57 -16.39
N ALA A 202 -4.88 0.30 -15.98
CA ALA A 202 -3.85 -0.69 -16.31
C ALA A 202 -3.68 -0.86 -17.83
N ARG A 203 -4.79 -0.91 -18.58
CA ARG A 203 -4.76 -0.97 -20.05
C ARG A 203 -4.14 0.28 -20.66
N LEU A 204 -4.49 1.46 -20.16
CA LEU A 204 -3.94 2.73 -20.64
C LEU A 204 -2.44 2.81 -20.37
N THR A 205 -2.01 2.46 -19.15
CA THR A 205 -0.58 2.39 -18.77
C THR A 205 0.19 1.46 -19.70
N THR A 206 -0.32 0.25 -19.94
CA THR A 206 0.33 -0.73 -20.83
C THR A 206 0.46 -0.22 -22.27
N ARG A 207 -0.58 0.43 -22.78
CA ARG A 207 -0.53 1.08 -24.11
C ARG A 207 0.49 2.21 -24.14
N GLY A 208 0.51 3.06 -23.11
CA GLY A 208 1.51 4.14 -22.99
C GLY A 208 2.93 3.59 -22.99
N VAL A 209 3.20 2.55 -22.21
CA VAL A 209 4.50 1.85 -22.18
C VAL A 209 4.85 1.30 -23.57
N SER A 210 3.91 0.66 -24.24
CA SER A 210 4.14 0.11 -25.60
C SER A 210 4.44 1.20 -26.63
N LEU A 211 3.77 2.34 -26.52
CA LEU A 211 3.95 3.49 -27.42
C LEU A 211 5.25 4.25 -27.13
N SER A 212 5.72 4.29 -25.89
CA SER A 212 6.93 5.04 -25.49
C SER A 212 8.19 4.63 -26.26
N ARG A 213 8.20 3.43 -26.85
CA ARG A 213 9.31 2.90 -27.66
C ARG A 213 9.45 3.54 -29.04
N PHE A 214 8.38 4.15 -29.56
CA PHE A 214 8.43 4.73 -30.89
C PHE A 214 9.26 6.02 -30.91
N ARG A 215 10.20 6.11 -31.82
CA ARG A 215 11.14 7.25 -31.94
C ARG A 215 10.42 8.60 -32.03
N VAL A 216 9.25 8.63 -32.65
CA VAL A 216 8.43 9.85 -32.81
C VAL A 216 7.91 10.38 -31.46
N LEU A 217 7.77 9.51 -30.45
CA LEU A 217 7.32 9.89 -29.10
C LEU A 217 8.46 10.16 -28.12
N ARG A 218 9.71 9.99 -28.51
CA ARG A 218 10.86 10.28 -27.63
C ARG A 218 10.87 11.69 -27.02
N PRO A 219 10.52 12.77 -27.76
CA PRO A 219 10.44 14.10 -27.13
C PRO A 219 9.44 14.14 -25.99
N LEU A 220 8.22 13.57 -26.19
CA LEU A 220 7.19 13.49 -25.16
C LEU A 220 7.63 12.62 -23.96
N VAL A 221 8.28 11.48 -24.23
CA VAL A 221 8.80 10.58 -23.18
C VAL A 221 9.84 11.31 -22.32
N ARG A 222 10.72 12.10 -22.95
CA ARG A 222 11.72 12.89 -22.24
C ARG A 222 11.08 14.00 -21.41
N GLU A 223 10.10 14.69 -21.96
CA GLU A 223 9.35 15.74 -21.26
C GLU A 223 8.62 15.17 -20.03
N VAL A 224 8.00 13.99 -20.16
CA VAL A 224 7.41 13.26 -19.01
C VAL A 224 8.48 12.91 -17.99
N HIS A 225 9.65 12.41 -18.42
CA HIS A 225 10.75 12.09 -17.52
C HIS A 225 11.24 13.33 -16.75
N GLU A 226 11.49 14.43 -17.44
CA GLU A 226 11.95 15.69 -16.83
C GLU A 226 10.91 16.23 -15.85
N LEU A 227 9.62 16.28 -16.25
CA LEU A 227 8.54 16.74 -15.40
C LEU A 227 8.47 15.96 -14.08
N PHE A 228 8.54 14.64 -14.14
CA PHE A 228 8.37 13.83 -12.92
C PHE A 228 9.64 13.66 -12.10
N THR A 229 10.84 13.80 -12.69
CA THR A 229 12.10 13.77 -11.94
C THR A 229 12.18 14.90 -10.91
N ASP A 230 11.59 16.05 -11.22
CA ASP A 230 11.62 17.22 -10.33
C ASP A 230 10.52 17.17 -9.24
N PHE A 231 9.46 16.37 -9.42
CA PHE A 231 8.27 16.40 -8.55
C PHE A 231 8.02 15.11 -7.77
N LEU A 232 8.66 14.00 -8.13
CA LEU A 232 8.47 12.73 -7.40
C LEU A 232 9.27 12.70 -6.10
N PRO A 233 8.63 12.31 -4.96
CA PRO A 233 9.33 12.08 -3.71
C PRO A 233 10.45 11.05 -3.89
N GLY A 234 11.65 11.33 -3.37
CA GLY A 234 12.83 10.45 -3.47
C GLY A 234 13.68 10.65 -4.73
N MET A 235 13.12 11.12 -5.86
CA MET A 235 13.93 11.42 -7.05
C MET A 235 14.57 12.82 -6.97
N ALA A 236 13.90 13.78 -6.37
CA ALA A 236 14.46 15.11 -6.13
C ALA A 236 15.72 15.06 -5.24
N GLU A 237 15.75 14.15 -4.25
CA GLU A 237 16.92 13.93 -3.40
C GLU A 237 18.06 13.24 -4.16
N ALA A 238 17.76 12.24 -4.97
CA ALA A 238 18.75 11.56 -5.81
C ALA A 238 19.33 12.49 -6.90
N ALA A 239 18.52 13.37 -7.48
CA ALA A 239 18.95 14.37 -8.44
C ALA A 239 19.84 15.44 -7.79
N SER A 240 19.52 15.89 -6.55
CA SER A 240 20.33 16.83 -5.80
C SER A 240 21.65 16.23 -5.31
N ALA A 241 21.69 14.95 -4.97
CA ALA A 241 22.91 14.23 -4.62
C ALA A 241 23.86 14.09 -5.82
N ARG A 242 23.33 13.82 -7.03
CA ARG A 242 24.12 13.77 -8.28
C ARG A 242 24.68 15.12 -8.74
N LYS A 243 24.01 16.24 -8.42
CA LYS A 243 24.52 17.59 -8.73
C LYS A 243 25.61 18.08 -7.78
N ARG A 244 25.82 17.38 -6.63
CA ARG A 244 26.84 17.70 -5.62
C ARG A 244 28.10 16.82 -5.72
N SER A 245 28.09 15.81 -6.55
CA SER A 245 29.24 14.95 -6.89
C SER A 245 29.81 15.33 -8.27
#